data_5d70748e5dae1e86c3cd5f3322976b41
#
_entry.id   5d70748e5dae1e86c3cd5f3322976b41
#
_cell.length_a   1.000
_cell.length_b   1.000
_cell.length_c   1.000
_cell.angle_alpha   90.00
_cell.angle_beta   90.00
_cell.angle_gamma   90.00
#
_symmetry.space_group_name_H-M   'P 1'
#
loop_
_entity.id
_entity.type
_entity.pdbx_description
1 polymer ?
#
loop_
_entity_poly.entity_id
_entity_poly.type
_entity_poly.pdbx_seq_one_letter_code
_entity_poly.pdbx_strand_id
1 'polypeptide(L)'
;MKIKYLFYIGVATLALSGCNDGFLERAPEAINDKTFWNTTGDLETYANQFYSYLPGGVTSIADGESDNQVPNSIPQFFWNQLSTPAEAASWCNWSKGGWQPIRLVNYFLTHYQTVSGKESEINQYVAEVRFFKAMQYAGLMRTFGDIPWLDKDLGTGDTDILYGPKLKRYEVMDKIIEEFDFAIQWLPEKPATGRIGKDVARQLKARTCLHEGTYYKYHTELGWADKADRLLKMAADETDAIMATGKYEIYNTGHPEKDYYDVFVMEDKTNLKEAILPVTYLDGKRKHGMSRTLAEANTGFSKDFVESYLCLNGKPITGNDQYKGDTNMKDETTDRDPRLKQTILTWDFPTRVTVATNDSTYIEKEEDFISQYCLTGYKSIKYFIPTDKAFEANNNTYDGIAYRYAETLLINAEAKAELGTITQADLNKTINVLRDRAGMPHLTLEVGFTDPNWPAWGYSLTPLLQEIRRERRIELAGEG
;
A
#
# COMPACT_ATOMS: atom_id res chain seq x y z
N MET A 1 15.11 78.39 29.44
CA MET A 1 14.70 77.94 28.10
C MET A 1 15.83 77.21 27.29
N LYS A 2 17.07 77.19 27.75
CA LYS A 2 18.21 76.56 27.04
C LYS A 2 18.46 75.06 27.33
N ILE A 3 17.98 74.54 28.45
CA ILE A 3 18.21 73.15 28.87
C ILE A 3 17.25 72.15 28.17
N LYS A 4 16.04 72.55 27.80
CA LYS A 4 15.06 71.71 27.12
C LYS A 4 15.50 71.36 25.67
N TYR A 5 16.18 72.24 24.99
CA TYR A 5 16.65 72.00 23.63
C TYR A 5 17.84 71.07 23.54
N LEU A 6 18.71 71.04 24.57
CA LEU A 6 19.81 70.06 24.64
C LEU A 6 19.32 68.61 24.86
N PHE A 7 18.19 68.42 25.58
CA PHE A 7 17.61 67.10 25.80
C PHE A 7 16.96 66.55 24.53
N TYR A 8 16.35 67.40 23.69
CA TYR A 8 15.75 66.97 22.40
C TYR A 8 16.80 66.66 21.33
N ILE A 9 17.94 67.30 21.37
CA ILE A 9 19.05 67.02 20.43
C ILE A 9 19.74 65.71 20.83
N GLY A 10 19.92 65.39 22.10
CA GLY A 10 20.46 64.16 22.60
C GLY A 10 19.57 62.93 22.35
N VAL A 11 18.23 63.09 22.37
CA VAL A 11 17.29 61.99 22.04
C VAL A 11 17.19 61.79 20.53
N ALA A 12 17.34 62.83 19.71
CA ALA A 12 17.35 62.69 18.23
C ALA A 12 18.62 62.03 17.69
N THR A 13 19.78 62.22 18.35
CA THR A 13 21.02 61.53 17.97
C THR A 13 21.09 60.09 18.41
N LEU A 14 20.40 59.68 19.46
CA LEU A 14 20.26 58.28 19.88
C LEU A 14 19.30 57.48 18.99
N ALA A 15 18.37 58.14 18.31
CA ALA A 15 17.43 57.48 17.35
C ALA A 15 18.03 57.20 15.98
N LEU A 16 19.19 57.78 15.63
CA LEU A 16 19.85 57.59 14.34
C LEU A 16 20.99 56.60 14.35
N SER A 17 21.34 56.02 15.50
CA SER A 17 22.41 54.99 15.60
C SER A 17 21.86 53.55 15.60
N GLY A 18 20.59 53.36 15.24
CA GLY A 18 19.92 52.05 15.26
C GLY A 18 19.90 51.26 13.95
N CYS A 19 20.48 51.79 12.87
CA CYS A 19 20.69 51.00 11.67
C CYS A 19 22.07 50.36 11.71
N ASN A 20 22.17 49.22 12.36
CA ASN A 20 23.32 48.35 12.18
C ASN A 20 23.09 47.56 10.91
N ASP A 21 23.80 47.90 9.83
CA ASP A 21 23.70 47.20 8.52
C ASP A 21 23.89 45.69 8.67
N GLY A 22 24.64 45.23 9.69
CA GLY A 22 24.80 43.82 10.02
C GLY A 22 23.51 43.10 10.48
N PHE A 23 22.42 43.86 10.80
CA PHE A 23 21.12 43.22 11.09
C PHE A 23 20.40 42.83 9.79
N LEU A 24 20.56 43.60 8.74
CA LEU A 24 20.00 43.33 7.41
C LEU A 24 20.81 42.28 6.63
N GLU A 25 22.08 42.08 7.02
CA GLU A 25 22.97 41.07 6.43
C GLU A 25 22.98 39.74 7.21
N ARG A 26 22.23 39.62 8.31
CA ARG A 26 22.03 38.29 8.94
C ARG A 26 21.33 37.40 7.96
N ALA A 27 22.01 36.32 7.57
CA ALA A 27 21.35 35.22 6.88
C ALA A 27 20.09 34.85 7.65
N PRO A 28 18.93 34.69 6.98
CA PRO A 28 17.70 34.30 7.65
C PRO A 28 17.96 33.03 8.47
N GLU A 29 17.59 33.01 9.74
CA GLU A 29 17.69 31.81 10.58
C GLU A 29 16.77 30.68 10.09
N ALA A 30 15.83 31.02 9.19
CA ALA A 30 14.97 30.06 8.51
C ALA A 30 15.62 29.55 7.21
N ILE A 31 15.50 28.27 6.96
CA ILE A 31 15.86 27.62 5.68
C ILE A 31 15.15 28.36 4.54
N ASN A 32 15.91 28.92 3.61
CA ASN A 32 15.37 29.52 2.38
C ASN A 32 16.11 28.97 1.15
N ASP A 33 15.55 29.19 -0.03
CA ASP A 33 16.06 28.63 -1.28
C ASP A 33 17.51 29.02 -1.59
N LYS A 34 17.99 30.17 -1.12
CA LYS A 34 19.36 30.60 -1.35
C LYS A 34 20.39 29.88 -0.50
N THR A 35 19.96 29.28 0.62
CA THR A 35 20.85 28.67 1.62
C THR A 35 20.67 27.18 1.76
N PHE A 36 19.64 26.57 1.16
CA PHE A 36 19.29 25.17 1.37
C PHE A 36 19.90 24.24 0.30
N TRP A 37 19.81 24.55 -0.97
CA TRP A 37 20.15 23.65 -2.08
C TRP A 37 21.66 23.65 -2.40
N ASN A 38 22.52 23.10 -1.53
CA ASN A 38 23.98 23.13 -1.69
C ASN A 38 24.62 21.75 -1.77
N THR A 39 24.13 20.79 -0.99
CA THR A 39 24.74 19.46 -0.80
C THR A 39 23.74 18.33 -1.02
N THR A 40 24.26 17.10 -1.23
CA THR A 40 23.44 15.89 -1.29
C THR A 40 22.67 15.62 0.01
N GLY A 41 23.20 16.05 1.17
CA GLY A 41 22.51 16.01 2.46
C GLY A 41 21.24 16.87 2.52
N ASP A 42 21.21 17.98 1.77
CA ASP A 42 20.03 18.82 1.65
C ASP A 42 18.95 18.10 0.81
N LEU A 43 19.37 17.40 -0.24
CA LEU A 43 18.46 16.56 -1.04
C LEU A 43 17.85 15.44 -0.19
N GLU A 44 18.67 14.75 0.61
CA GLU A 44 18.18 13.73 1.54
C GLU A 44 17.16 14.31 2.52
N THR A 45 17.50 15.43 3.14
CA THR A 45 16.65 16.10 4.13
C THR A 45 15.28 16.45 3.52
N TYR A 46 15.28 16.98 2.30
CA TYR A 46 14.03 17.29 1.61
C TYR A 46 13.26 16.03 1.20
N ALA A 47 13.94 15.00 0.68
CA ALA A 47 13.31 13.75 0.25
C ALA A 47 12.65 12.99 1.42
N ASN A 48 13.14 13.13 2.65
CA ASN A 48 12.60 12.45 3.82
C ASN A 48 11.12 12.74 4.09
N GLN A 49 10.61 13.92 3.74
CA GLN A 49 9.19 14.26 3.92
C GLN A 49 8.24 13.37 3.15
N PHE A 50 8.68 12.84 1.98
CA PHE A 50 7.83 12.02 1.13
C PHE A 50 7.59 10.61 1.69
N TYR A 51 8.43 10.15 2.60
CA TYR A 51 8.28 8.84 3.25
C TYR A 51 6.99 8.73 4.10
N SER A 52 6.41 9.87 4.49
CA SER A 52 5.09 9.92 5.12
C SER A 52 3.93 9.46 4.23
N TYR A 53 4.14 9.41 2.92
CA TYR A 53 3.15 8.92 1.95
C TYR A 53 3.20 7.40 1.73
N LEU A 54 4.23 6.71 2.23
CA LEU A 54 4.28 5.25 2.17
C LEU A 54 3.20 4.63 3.06
N PRO A 55 2.66 3.46 2.67
CA PRO A 55 1.76 2.72 3.54
C PRO A 55 2.39 2.45 4.91
N GLY A 56 1.58 2.50 5.98
CA GLY A 56 2.04 2.17 7.33
C GLY A 56 2.35 0.69 7.53
N GLY A 57 1.93 -0.15 6.59
CA GLY A 57 2.24 -1.58 6.57
C GLY A 57 1.57 -2.40 7.66
N VAL A 58 0.66 -1.80 8.44
CA VAL A 58 -0.09 -2.49 9.50
C VAL A 58 -1.57 -2.21 9.25
N THR A 59 -2.22 -3.06 8.47
CA THR A 59 -3.66 -2.96 8.19
C THR A 59 -4.24 -4.32 7.82
N SER A 60 -5.48 -4.56 8.21
CA SER A 60 -6.28 -5.70 7.76
C SER A 60 -7.76 -5.34 7.60
N ILE A 61 -8.03 -4.05 7.49
CA ILE A 61 -9.38 -3.48 7.29
C ILE A 61 -9.41 -2.51 6.10
N ALA A 62 -8.48 -2.65 5.15
CA ALA A 62 -8.37 -1.76 4.01
C ALA A 62 -9.33 -2.13 2.85
N ASP A 63 -10.02 -3.26 2.94
CA ASP A 63 -10.93 -3.76 1.91
C ASP A 63 -12.38 -3.26 2.07
N GLY A 64 -12.64 -2.27 2.94
CA GLY A 64 -13.98 -1.75 3.22
C GLY A 64 -14.69 -1.07 2.03
N GLU A 65 -13.95 -0.80 0.94
CA GLU A 65 -14.49 -0.28 -0.32
C GLU A 65 -14.56 -1.37 -1.40
N SER A 66 -14.56 -2.64 -1.00
CA SER A 66 -14.68 -3.80 -1.90
C SER A 66 -15.77 -4.75 -1.40
N ASP A 67 -15.98 -5.86 -2.11
CA ASP A 67 -16.87 -6.96 -1.72
C ASP A 67 -16.25 -7.89 -0.65
N ASN A 68 -15.01 -7.65 -0.24
CA ASN A 68 -14.35 -8.46 0.78
C ASN A 68 -14.76 -8.10 2.20
N GLN A 69 -14.97 -6.82 2.51
CA GLN A 69 -15.30 -6.35 3.86
C GLN A 69 -16.54 -5.48 3.88
N VAL A 70 -17.32 -5.62 4.95
CA VAL A 70 -18.53 -4.85 5.21
C VAL A 70 -18.28 -3.91 6.37
N PRO A 71 -18.07 -2.61 6.13
CA PRO A 71 -17.98 -1.61 7.20
C PRO A 71 -19.36 -1.33 7.80
N ASN A 72 -19.44 -0.82 9.02
CA ASN A 72 -20.72 -0.48 9.64
C ASN A 72 -21.39 0.78 9.03
N SER A 73 -20.67 1.53 8.20
CA SER A 73 -21.26 2.57 7.35
C SER A 73 -20.83 2.35 5.91
N ILE A 74 -21.78 2.19 5.02
CA ILE A 74 -21.52 1.97 3.61
C ILE A 74 -20.91 3.26 3.03
N PRO A 75 -19.73 3.20 2.38
CA PRO A 75 -19.11 4.36 1.76
C PRO A 75 -20.02 5.04 0.74
N GLN A 76 -20.03 6.36 0.70
CA GLN A 76 -20.87 7.16 -0.24
C GLN A 76 -20.69 6.75 -1.70
N PHE A 77 -19.51 6.26 -2.04
CA PHE A 77 -19.19 5.72 -3.36
C PHE A 77 -20.17 4.64 -3.83
N PHE A 78 -20.53 3.69 -2.97
CA PHE A 78 -21.47 2.61 -3.32
C PHE A 78 -22.93 3.08 -3.49
N TRP A 79 -23.27 4.25 -2.91
CA TRP A 79 -24.60 4.85 -3.04
C TRP A 79 -24.73 5.75 -4.27
N ASN A 80 -23.68 5.87 -5.10
CA ASN A 80 -23.63 6.81 -6.22
C ASN A 80 -23.92 8.27 -5.79
N GLN A 81 -23.46 8.65 -4.60
CA GLN A 81 -23.74 9.96 -3.99
C GLN A 81 -22.65 11.02 -4.24
N LEU A 82 -21.58 10.65 -4.97
CA LEU A 82 -20.53 11.58 -5.34
C LEU A 82 -20.89 12.36 -6.62
N SER A 83 -21.96 13.13 -6.54
CA SER A 83 -22.54 13.82 -7.71
C SER A 83 -22.05 15.24 -7.92
N THR A 84 -21.35 15.83 -6.92
CA THR A 84 -20.86 17.19 -6.99
C THR A 84 -19.34 17.28 -6.91
N PRO A 85 -18.70 18.31 -7.49
CA PRO A 85 -17.26 18.53 -7.33
C PRO A 85 -16.81 18.67 -5.87
N ALA A 86 -17.66 19.20 -4.99
CA ALA A 86 -17.35 19.33 -3.57
C ALA A 86 -17.29 17.99 -2.86
N GLU A 87 -18.23 17.07 -3.18
CA GLU A 87 -18.24 15.71 -2.65
C GLU A 87 -17.03 14.92 -3.16
N ALA A 88 -16.73 14.99 -4.46
CA ALA A 88 -15.55 14.38 -5.04
C ALA A 88 -14.25 14.93 -4.42
N ALA A 89 -14.17 16.25 -4.19
CA ALA A 89 -13.02 16.87 -3.54
C ALA A 89 -12.82 16.39 -2.10
N SER A 90 -13.91 16.19 -1.37
CA SER A 90 -13.88 15.70 0.02
C SER A 90 -13.50 14.23 0.08
N TRP A 91 -14.19 13.39 -0.69
CA TRP A 91 -14.03 11.94 -0.61
C TRP A 91 -12.82 11.41 -1.37
N CYS A 92 -12.61 11.88 -2.61
CA CYS A 92 -11.51 11.43 -3.47
C CYS A 92 -10.24 12.26 -3.32
N ASN A 93 -10.22 13.24 -2.42
CA ASN A 93 -9.08 14.15 -2.21
C ASN A 93 -8.66 14.95 -3.45
N TRP A 94 -9.62 15.31 -4.35
CA TRP A 94 -9.37 16.28 -5.42
C TRP A 94 -9.34 17.68 -4.83
N SER A 95 -8.29 17.99 -4.11
CA SER A 95 -8.15 19.18 -3.28
C SER A 95 -6.73 19.70 -3.29
N LYS A 96 -6.52 20.88 -2.70
CA LYS A 96 -5.16 21.40 -2.46
C LYS A 96 -4.28 20.37 -1.72
N GLY A 97 -4.83 19.64 -0.75
CA GLY A 97 -4.12 18.60 -0.02
C GLY A 97 -3.70 17.43 -0.91
N GLY A 98 -4.58 16.96 -1.77
CA GLY A 98 -4.30 15.85 -2.69
C GLY A 98 -3.25 16.17 -3.76
N TRP A 99 -3.15 17.43 -4.17
CA TRP A 99 -2.14 17.88 -5.15
C TRP A 99 -0.86 18.42 -4.51
N GLN A 100 -0.85 18.63 -3.19
CA GLN A 100 0.34 19.11 -2.48
C GLN A 100 1.58 18.23 -2.67
N PRO A 101 1.50 16.87 -2.64
CA PRO A 101 2.67 16.02 -2.88
C PRO A 101 3.32 16.29 -4.24
N ILE A 102 2.52 16.47 -5.29
CA ILE A 102 3.01 16.78 -6.64
C ILE A 102 3.73 18.14 -6.67
N ARG A 103 3.17 19.13 -5.99
CA ARG A 103 3.82 20.45 -5.88
C ARG A 103 5.17 20.35 -5.18
N LEU A 104 5.26 19.65 -4.06
CA LEU A 104 6.52 19.45 -3.32
C LEU A 104 7.57 18.70 -4.15
N VAL A 105 7.15 17.69 -4.90
CA VAL A 105 8.01 16.99 -5.85
C VAL A 105 8.55 17.94 -6.92
N ASN A 106 7.67 18.71 -7.55
CA ASN A 106 8.06 19.62 -8.63
C ASN A 106 8.97 20.73 -8.11
N TYR A 107 8.73 21.22 -6.90
CA TYR A 107 9.61 22.17 -6.23
C TYR A 107 11.03 21.60 -6.06
N PHE A 108 11.17 20.36 -5.57
CA PHE A 108 12.47 19.67 -5.51
C PHE A 108 13.12 19.57 -6.89
N LEU A 109 12.38 19.10 -7.90
CA LEU A 109 12.88 18.89 -9.25
C LEU A 109 13.31 20.18 -9.97
N THR A 110 12.80 21.34 -9.52
CA THR A 110 13.24 22.64 -10.00
C THR A 110 14.57 23.09 -9.37
N HIS A 111 14.85 22.71 -8.12
CA HIS A 111 15.97 23.24 -7.34
C HIS A 111 17.19 22.31 -7.23
N TYR A 112 17.03 20.99 -7.34
CA TYR A 112 18.13 20.03 -7.11
C TYR A 112 19.35 20.24 -8.01
N GLN A 113 19.17 20.85 -9.18
CA GLN A 113 20.20 21.05 -10.20
C GLN A 113 21.33 21.99 -9.74
N THR A 114 21.11 22.78 -8.70
CA THR A 114 22.14 23.67 -8.11
C THR A 114 23.05 22.96 -7.12
N VAL A 115 22.67 21.74 -6.72
CA VAL A 115 23.40 20.97 -5.70
C VAL A 115 24.70 20.41 -6.26
N SER A 116 25.78 20.57 -5.51
CA SER A 116 27.08 20.00 -5.82
C SER A 116 27.26 18.64 -5.16
N GLY A 117 27.77 17.67 -5.91
CA GLY A 117 28.01 16.31 -5.40
C GLY A 117 28.31 15.33 -6.52
N LYS A 118 28.42 14.05 -6.16
CA LYS A 118 28.54 12.99 -7.16
C LYS A 118 27.20 12.77 -7.84
N GLU A 119 27.20 12.63 -9.15
CA GLU A 119 26.00 12.39 -9.95
C GLU A 119 25.16 11.21 -9.41
N SER A 120 25.81 10.11 -9.03
CA SER A 120 25.13 8.94 -8.47
C SER A 120 24.40 9.21 -7.15
N GLU A 121 24.97 10.06 -6.29
CA GLU A 121 24.35 10.45 -5.01
C GLU A 121 23.19 11.43 -5.23
N ILE A 122 23.36 12.40 -6.13
CA ILE A 122 22.29 13.32 -6.53
C ILE A 122 21.12 12.53 -7.13
N ASN A 123 21.41 11.69 -8.13
CA ASN A 123 20.39 10.92 -8.84
C ASN A 123 19.69 9.90 -7.94
N GLN A 124 20.31 9.41 -6.88
CA GLN A 124 19.63 8.58 -5.88
C GLN A 124 18.47 9.33 -5.22
N TYR A 125 18.67 10.55 -4.74
CA TYR A 125 17.61 11.33 -4.10
C TYR A 125 16.59 11.88 -5.11
N VAL A 126 17.02 12.21 -6.32
CA VAL A 126 16.12 12.52 -7.43
C VAL A 126 15.22 11.31 -7.75
N ALA A 127 15.78 10.10 -7.74
CA ALA A 127 15.06 8.86 -7.98
C ALA A 127 14.01 8.58 -6.88
N GLU A 128 14.35 8.84 -5.61
CA GLU A 128 13.36 8.74 -4.52
C GLU A 128 12.17 9.69 -4.75
N VAL A 129 12.45 10.94 -5.08
CA VAL A 129 11.40 11.95 -5.30
C VAL A 129 10.56 11.61 -6.55
N ARG A 130 11.18 11.12 -7.63
CA ARG A 130 10.47 10.68 -8.84
C ARG A 130 9.64 9.41 -8.58
N PHE A 131 10.11 8.49 -7.74
CA PHE A 131 9.29 7.36 -7.27
C PHE A 131 8.01 7.85 -6.58
N PHE A 132 8.12 8.81 -5.67
CA PHE A 132 6.94 9.37 -5.01
C PHE A 132 6.03 10.13 -5.97
N LYS A 133 6.59 10.81 -6.99
CA LYS A 133 5.80 11.40 -8.07
C LYS A 133 4.97 10.35 -8.79
N ALA A 134 5.60 9.26 -9.23
CA ALA A 134 4.93 8.16 -9.90
C ALA A 134 3.83 7.54 -9.03
N MET A 135 4.11 7.29 -7.75
CA MET A 135 3.16 6.75 -6.79
C MET A 135 1.92 7.63 -6.64
N GLN A 136 2.11 8.95 -6.48
CA GLN A 136 0.99 9.90 -6.34
C GLN A 136 0.17 9.97 -7.63
N TYR A 137 0.82 10.06 -8.79
CA TYR A 137 0.11 10.08 -10.07
C TYR A 137 -0.62 8.77 -10.36
N ALA A 138 -0.07 7.61 -9.99
CA ALA A 138 -0.76 6.32 -10.13
C ALA A 138 -2.05 6.29 -9.30
N GLY A 139 -2.02 6.81 -8.07
CA GLY A 139 -3.22 6.96 -7.23
C GLY A 139 -4.25 7.90 -7.85
N LEU A 140 -3.84 9.09 -8.27
CA LEU A 140 -4.73 10.07 -8.90
C LEU A 140 -5.33 9.54 -10.21
N MET A 141 -4.53 8.91 -11.07
CA MET A 141 -4.99 8.32 -12.33
C MET A 141 -5.99 7.19 -12.10
N ARG A 142 -5.73 6.31 -11.14
CA ARG A 142 -6.65 5.23 -10.78
C ARG A 142 -8.02 5.77 -10.36
N THR A 143 -8.03 6.86 -9.57
CA THR A 143 -9.25 7.44 -9.03
C THR A 143 -10.01 8.30 -10.07
N PHE A 144 -9.31 9.09 -10.88
CA PHE A 144 -9.93 10.14 -11.71
C PHE A 144 -9.81 9.91 -13.23
N GLY A 145 -9.04 8.94 -13.67
CA GLY A 145 -8.81 8.68 -15.09
C GLY A 145 -7.91 9.73 -15.74
N ASP A 146 -8.49 10.53 -16.64
CA ASP A 146 -7.80 11.65 -17.29
C ASP A 146 -7.49 12.75 -16.28
N ILE A 147 -6.20 13.12 -16.13
CA ILE A 147 -5.72 14.12 -15.17
C ILE A 147 -4.67 15.05 -15.79
N PRO A 148 -4.48 16.26 -15.26
CA PRO A 148 -3.37 17.11 -15.72
C PRO A 148 -2.03 16.50 -15.27
N TRP A 149 -1.01 16.60 -16.12
CA TRP A 149 0.36 16.28 -15.75
C TRP A 149 1.14 17.57 -15.49
N LEU A 150 1.69 17.71 -14.29
CA LEU A 150 2.41 18.88 -13.82
C LEU A 150 3.88 18.48 -13.58
N ASP A 151 4.81 19.09 -14.31
CA ASP A 151 6.23 18.76 -14.27
C ASP A 151 7.14 19.93 -13.85
N LYS A 152 6.54 21.03 -13.39
CA LYS A 152 7.27 22.15 -12.78
C LYS A 152 6.50 22.71 -11.56
N ASP A 153 7.19 23.45 -10.72
CA ASP A 153 6.55 24.24 -9.67
C ASP A 153 5.77 25.40 -10.32
N LEU A 154 4.45 25.40 -10.14
CA LEU A 154 3.54 26.33 -10.78
C LEU A 154 3.27 27.54 -9.88
N GLY A 155 3.42 28.73 -10.47
CA GLY A 155 2.93 29.98 -9.90
C GLY A 155 1.52 30.33 -10.39
N THR A 156 0.94 31.36 -9.81
CA THR A 156 -0.41 31.86 -10.22
C THR A 156 -0.47 32.42 -11.64
N GLY A 157 0.69 32.74 -12.24
CA GLY A 157 0.81 33.21 -13.61
C GLY A 157 0.83 32.11 -14.67
N ASP A 158 0.97 30.83 -14.28
CA ASP A 158 1.03 29.70 -15.23
C ASP A 158 -0.37 29.25 -15.68
N THR A 159 -1.19 30.21 -16.14
CA THR A 159 -2.61 30.03 -16.45
C THR A 159 -2.86 28.97 -17.52
N ASP A 160 -1.99 28.88 -18.53
CA ASP A 160 -2.13 27.93 -19.65
C ASP A 160 -1.98 26.46 -19.18
N ILE A 161 -1.20 26.21 -18.10
CA ILE A 161 -1.06 24.90 -17.51
C ILE A 161 -2.15 24.64 -16.47
N LEU A 162 -2.42 25.63 -15.61
CA LEU A 162 -3.42 25.52 -14.54
C LEU A 162 -4.85 25.29 -15.08
N TYR A 163 -5.16 25.87 -16.24
CA TYR A 163 -6.46 25.73 -16.89
C TYR A 163 -6.38 24.94 -18.21
N GLY A 164 -5.24 24.29 -18.45
CA GLY A 164 -5.00 23.47 -19.64
C GLY A 164 -5.81 22.16 -19.65
N PRO A 165 -5.80 21.45 -20.77
CA PRO A 165 -6.48 20.18 -20.91
C PRO A 165 -5.83 19.10 -20.02
N LYS A 166 -6.63 18.14 -19.58
CA LYS A 166 -6.15 16.90 -18.95
C LYS A 166 -5.48 16.02 -20.01
N LEU A 167 -4.43 15.31 -19.62
CA LEU A 167 -3.90 14.20 -20.43
C LEU A 167 -4.83 13.00 -20.35
N LYS A 168 -4.86 12.21 -21.40
CA LYS A 168 -5.55 10.93 -21.42
C LYS A 168 -4.89 9.97 -20.42
N ARG A 169 -5.67 9.11 -19.78
CA ARG A 169 -5.19 8.12 -18.81
C ARG A 169 -3.98 7.32 -19.31
N TYR A 170 -3.99 6.88 -20.58
CA TYR A 170 -2.87 6.13 -21.14
C TYR A 170 -1.60 7.00 -21.33
N GLU A 171 -1.75 8.30 -21.60
CA GLU A 171 -0.61 9.24 -21.71
C GLU A 171 -0.03 9.52 -20.32
N VAL A 172 -0.88 9.63 -19.30
CA VAL A 172 -0.46 9.73 -17.89
C VAL A 172 0.29 8.47 -17.48
N MET A 173 -0.20 7.28 -17.89
CA MET A 173 0.46 6.01 -17.58
C MET A 173 1.86 5.93 -18.20
N ASP A 174 2.06 6.40 -19.43
CA ASP A 174 3.38 6.44 -20.06
C ASP A 174 4.36 7.31 -19.24
N LYS A 175 3.91 8.47 -18.77
CA LYS A 175 4.72 9.33 -17.91
C LYS A 175 5.00 8.72 -16.53
N ILE A 176 4.05 8.00 -15.95
CA ILE A 176 4.26 7.26 -14.69
C ILE A 176 5.36 6.20 -14.88
N ILE A 177 5.36 5.50 -16.02
CA ILE A 177 6.39 4.51 -16.35
C ILE A 177 7.76 5.18 -16.44
N GLU A 178 7.89 6.34 -17.12
CA GLU A 178 9.15 7.09 -17.22
C GLU A 178 9.70 7.47 -15.83
N GLU A 179 8.84 7.88 -14.90
CA GLU A 179 9.25 8.21 -13.53
C GLU A 179 9.73 6.97 -12.76
N PHE A 180 9.03 5.83 -12.90
CA PHE A 180 9.47 4.56 -12.30
C PHE A 180 10.76 4.04 -12.93
N ASP A 181 10.93 4.16 -14.24
CA ASP A 181 12.14 3.71 -14.93
C ASP A 181 13.37 4.47 -14.42
N PHE A 182 13.25 5.78 -14.25
CA PHE A 182 14.31 6.58 -13.65
C PHE A 182 14.59 6.13 -12.20
N ALA A 183 13.53 5.88 -11.42
CA ALA A 183 13.68 5.40 -10.05
C ALA A 183 14.39 4.03 -10.01
N ILE A 184 14.01 3.08 -10.87
CA ILE A 184 14.63 1.77 -10.99
C ILE A 184 16.11 1.89 -11.42
N GLN A 185 16.43 2.84 -12.28
CA GLN A 185 17.82 3.06 -12.72
C GLN A 185 18.72 3.49 -11.57
N TRP A 186 18.29 4.43 -10.73
CA TRP A 186 19.16 5.13 -9.81
C TRP A 186 18.97 4.78 -8.32
N LEU A 187 17.85 4.15 -7.94
CA LEU A 187 17.70 3.67 -6.57
C LEU A 187 18.69 2.54 -6.25
N PRO A 188 19.18 2.46 -5.01
CA PRO A 188 20.12 1.44 -4.60
C PRO A 188 19.45 0.04 -4.56
N GLU A 189 20.24 -0.99 -4.85
CA GLU A 189 19.83 -2.40 -4.68
C GLU A 189 19.75 -2.82 -3.21
N LYS A 190 20.53 -2.17 -2.36
CA LYS A 190 20.58 -2.36 -0.91
C LYS A 190 20.40 -0.99 -0.24
N PRO A 191 19.17 -0.53 -0.08
CA PRO A 191 18.92 0.76 0.58
C PRO A 191 19.26 0.69 2.08
N ALA A 192 19.47 1.85 2.68
CA ALA A 192 19.49 1.95 4.14
C ALA A 192 18.12 1.54 4.72
N THR A 193 18.12 1.06 5.95
CA THR A 193 16.89 0.63 6.65
C THR A 193 15.83 1.73 6.61
N GLY A 194 14.62 1.36 6.21
CA GLY A 194 13.49 2.28 6.10
C GLY A 194 13.47 3.14 4.83
N ARG A 195 14.49 3.04 3.95
CA ARG A 195 14.48 3.73 2.65
C ARG A 195 14.04 2.81 1.52
N ILE A 196 13.44 3.41 0.51
CA ILE A 196 13.04 2.68 -0.71
C ILE A 196 14.28 2.30 -1.53
N GLY A 197 14.21 1.11 -2.12
CA GLY A 197 15.23 0.63 -3.05
C GLY A 197 14.63 0.28 -4.41
N LYS A 198 15.48 -0.20 -5.29
CA LYS A 198 15.12 -0.57 -6.66
C LYS A 198 13.94 -1.55 -6.72
N ASP A 199 13.92 -2.56 -5.84
CA ASP A 199 12.89 -3.60 -5.86
C ASP A 199 11.51 -3.06 -5.41
N VAL A 200 11.46 -2.02 -4.55
CA VAL A 200 10.23 -1.30 -4.20
C VAL A 200 9.67 -0.56 -5.42
N ALA A 201 10.54 0.10 -6.19
CA ALA A 201 10.12 0.79 -7.41
C ALA A 201 9.59 -0.20 -8.47
N ARG A 202 10.28 -1.34 -8.67
CA ARG A 202 9.81 -2.44 -9.54
C ARG A 202 8.46 -2.99 -9.12
N GLN A 203 8.29 -3.23 -7.82
CA GLN A 203 7.03 -3.74 -7.26
C GLN A 203 5.86 -2.81 -7.55
N LEU A 204 6.02 -1.51 -7.30
CA LEU A 204 4.94 -0.55 -7.50
C LEU A 204 4.68 -0.30 -9.00
N LYS A 205 5.72 -0.29 -9.84
CA LYS A 205 5.56 -0.25 -11.30
C LYS A 205 4.79 -1.47 -11.78
N ALA A 206 5.15 -2.68 -11.34
CA ALA A 206 4.48 -3.92 -11.72
C ALA A 206 3.00 -3.92 -11.31
N ARG A 207 2.70 -3.51 -10.06
CA ARG A 207 1.31 -3.36 -9.57
C ARG A 207 0.52 -2.41 -10.46
N THR A 208 1.09 -1.23 -10.76
CA THR A 208 0.43 -0.22 -11.58
C THR A 208 0.21 -0.72 -13.02
N CYS A 209 1.20 -1.39 -13.60
CA CYS A 209 1.11 -1.96 -14.95
C CYS A 209 0.09 -3.11 -15.03
N LEU A 210 0.00 -3.99 -14.02
CA LEU A 210 -1.02 -5.05 -13.98
C LEU A 210 -2.42 -4.43 -13.92
N HIS A 211 -2.63 -3.47 -13.02
CA HIS A 211 -3.91 -2.78 -12.87
C HIS A 211 -4.35 -2.11 -14.17
N GLU A 212 -3.50 -1.30 -14.78
CA GLU A 212 -3.84 -0.58 -16.01
C GLU A 212 -3.94 -1.53 -17.21
N GLY A 213 -3.09 -2.56 -17.30
CA GLY A 213 -3.16 -3.56 -18.35
C GLY A 213 -4.48 -4.34 -18.34
N THR A 214 -4.93 -4.78 -17.17
CA THR A 214 -6.24 -5.44 -17.03
C THR A 214 -7.39 -4.46 -17.25
N TYR A 215 -7.27 -3.23 -16.76
CA TYR A 215 -8.25 -2.17 -16.99
C TYR A 215 -8.43 -1.93 -18.50
N TYR A 216 -7.36 -1.76 -19.27
CA TYR A 216 -7.46 -1.54 -20.73
C TYR A 216 -7.98 -2.77 -21.49
N LYS A 217 -7.64 -3.97 -21.02
CA LYS A 217 -8.08 -5.23 -21.63
C LYS A 217 -9.59 -5.43 -21.55
N TYR A 218 -10.16 -5.14 -20.38
CA TYR A 218 -11.56 -5.47 -20.07
C TYR A 218 -12.53 -4.29 -20.26
N HIS A 219 -12.04 -3.06 -20.27
CA HIS A 219 -12.84 -1.87 -20.64
C HIS A 219 -12.78 -1.60 -22.14
N THR A 220 -13.40 -2.50 -22.91
CA THR A 220 -13.34 -2.49 -24.40
C THR A 220 -13.96 -1.23 -25.00
N GLU A 221 -14.89 -0.56 -24.28
CA GLU A 221 -15.50 0.71 -24.66
C GLU A 221 -14.50 1.86 -24.78
N LEU A 222 -13.32 1.74 -24.15
CA LEU A 222 -12.27 2.74 -24.23
C LEU A 222 -11.45 2.67 -25.52
N GLY A 223 -11.47 1.53 -26.22
CA GLY A 223 -10.70 1.31 -27.44
C GLY A 223 -9.17 1.22 -27.19
N TRP A 224 -8.72 0.81 -25.99
CA TRP A 224 -7.30 0.77 -25.59
C TRP A 224 -6.77 -0.66 -25.38
N ALA A 225 -7.50 -1.65 -25.82
CA ALA A 225 -7.09 -3.06 -25.66
C ALA A 225 -5.73 -3.37 -26.32
N ASP A 226 -5.36 -2.66 -27.38
CA ASP A 226 -4.05 -2.74 -28.04
C ASP A 226 -2.87 -2.33 -27.14
N LYS A 227 -3.13 -1.58 -26.07
CA LYS A 227 -2.11 -1.11 -25.11
C LYS A 227 -1.96 -2.04 -23.91
N ALA A 228 -2.90 -2.98 -23.71
CA ALA A 228 -2.97 -3.84 -22.53
C ALA A 228 -1.74 -4.77 -22.43
N ASP A 229 -1.41 -5.49 -23.51
CA ASP A 229 -0.34 -6.50 -23.51
C ASP A 229 1.03 -5.91 -23.17
N ARG A 230 1.31 -4.66 -23.60
CA ARG A 230 2.54 -3.96 -23.25
C ARG A 230 2.66 -3.80 -21.73
N LEU A 231 1.58 -3.37 -21.07
CA LEU A 231 1.58 -3.14 -19.62
C LEU A 231 1.63 -4.46 -18.84
N LEU A 232 0.88 -5.46 -19.28
CA LEU A 232 0.91 -6.80 -18.68
C LEU A 232 2.31 -7.43 -18.80
N LYS A 233 2.98 -7.24 -19.96
CA LYS A 233 4.36 -7.67 -20.14
C LYS A 233 5.31 -6.94 -19.20
N MET A 234 5.18 -5.62 -19.03
CA MET A 234 5.99 -4.86 -18.08
C MET A 234 5.78 -5.36 -16.66
N ALA A 235 4.54 -5.67 -16.25
CA ALA A 235 4.26 -6.25 -14.94
C ALA A 235 4.97 -7.59 -14.72
N ALA A 236 4.95 -8.46 -15.72
CA ALA A 236 5.65 -9.74 -15.68
C ALA A 236 7.19 -9.55 -15.64
N ASP A 237 7.74 -8.70 -16.51
CA ASP A 237 9.19 -8.44 -16.58
C ASP A 237 9.75 -7.87 -15.28
N GLU A 238 9.08 -6.89 -14.65
CA GLU A 238 9.54 -6.29 -13.39
C GLU A 238 9.46 -7.29 -12.22
N THR A 239 8.42 -8.11 -12.18
CA THR A 239 8.31 -9.16 -11.15
C THR A 239 9.30 -10.30 -11.37
N ASP A 240 9.55 -10.72 -12.61
CA ASP A 240 10.62 -11.66 -12.93
C ASP A 240 12.00 -11.11 -12.51
N ALA A 241 12.24 -9.79 -12.69
CA ALA A 241 13.48 -9.16 -12.24
C ALA A 241 13.63 -9.16 -10.72
N ILE A 242 12.56 -8.94 -9.94
CA ILE A 242 12.58 -9.07 -8.47
C ILE A 242 12.87 -10.52 -8.08
N MET A 243 12.15 -11.49 -8.66
CA MET A 243 12.31 -12.91 -8.37
C MET A 243 13.75 -13.39 -8.69
N ALA A 244 14.33 -12.92 -9.79
CA ALA A 244 15.69 -13.27 -10.20
C ALA A 244 16.78 -12.78 -9.24
N THR A 245 16.49 -11.81 -8.36
CA THR A 245 17.47 -11.34 -7.35
C THR A 245 17.79 -12.42 -6.31
N GLY A 246 16.88 -13.36 -6.06
CA GLY A 246 16.99 -14.37 -5.01
C GLY A 246 17.04 -13.81 -3.58
N LYS A 247 16.70 -12.52 -3.38
CA LYS A 247 16.73 -11.86 -2.06
C LYS A 247 15.53 -12.24 -1.21
N TYR A 248 14.41 -12.55 -1.83
CA TYR A 248 13.11 -12.70 -1.19
C TYR A 248 12.64 -14.14 -1.20
N GLU A 249 11.89 -14.50 -0.16
CA GLU A 249 11.38 -15.86 0.05
C GLU A 249 10.08 -15.77 0.87
N ILE A 250 9.10 -16.62 0.56
CA ILE A 250 7.88 -16.74 1.36
C ILE A 250 8.23 -17.37 2.72
N TYR A 251 7.76 -16.74 3.80
CA TYR A 251 7.94 -17.25 5.14
C TYR A 251 7.18 -18.59 5.30
N ASN A 252 7.92 -19.66 5.49
CA ASN A 252 7.40 -21.00 5.63
C ASN A 252 8.31 -21.81 6.57
N THR A 253 7.78 -22.14 7.75
CA THR A 253 8.50 -22.94 8.78
C THR A 253 8.00 -24.39 8.83
N GLY A 254 7.09 -24.76 7.92
CA GLY A 254 6.45 -26.07 7.88
C GLY A 254 5.23 -26.18 8.79
N HIS A 255 4.68 -25.06 9.22
CA HIS A 255 3.51 -24.95 10.09
C HIS A 255 2.36 -24.22 9.38
N PRO A 256 1.64 -24.89 8.46
CA PRO A 256 0.60 -24.25 7.65
C PRO A 256 -0.55 -23.68 8.48
N GLU A 257 -0.73 -24.13 9.71
CA GLU A 257 -1.76 -23.66 10.64
C GLU A 257 -1.46 -22.28 11.27
N LYS A 258 -0.22 -21.75 11.12
CA LYS A 258 0.18 -20.48 11.75
C LYS A 258 1.13 -19.61 10.93
N ASP A 259 1.88 -20.15 9.97
CA ASP A 259 2.94 -19.44 9.26
C ASP A 259 2.42 -18.17 8.55
N TYR A 260 1.17 -18.19 8.05
CA TYR A 260 0.56 -17.01 7.46
C TYR A 260 0.29 -15.91 8.49
N TYR A 261 -0.28 -16.26 9.64
CA TYR A 261 -0.56 -15.31 10.72
C TYR A 261 0.74 -14.74 11.32
N ASP A 262 1.75 -15.59 11.54
CA ASP A 262 3.03 -15.21 12.14
C ASP A 262 3.73 -14.08 11.36
N VAL A 263 3.64 -14.05 10.02
CA VAL A 263 4.17 -12.97 9.18
C VAL A 263 3.67 -11.60 9.64
N PHE A 264 2.42 -11.50 10.06
CA PHE A 264 1.79 -10.22 10.38
C PHE A 264 2.03 -9.76 11.82
N VAL A 265 2.25 -10.69 12.75
CA VAL A 265 2.41 -10.37 14.17
C VAL A 265 3.86 -10.45 14.67
N MET A 266 4.80 -10.79 13.80
CA MET A 266 6.23 -10.80 14.11
C MET A 266 6.69 -9.41 14.57
N GLU A 267 7.44 -9.37 15.71
CA GLU A 267 7.89 -8.12 16.31
C GLU A 267 8.88 -7.37 15.42
N ASP A 268 9.91 -8.06 14.92
CA ASP A 268 10.95 -7.48 14.04
C ASP A 268 10.92 -8.16 12.67
N LYS A 269 10.63 -7.38 11.63
CA LYS A 269 10.57 -7.83 10.23
C LYS A 269 11.73 -7.35 9.37
N THR A 270 12.76 -6.71 9.97
CA THR A 270 13.89 -6.18 9.22
C THR A 270 14.67 -7.25 8.45
N ASN A 271 14.67 -8.48 8.94
CA ASN A 271 15.30 -9.64 8.30
C ASN A 271 14.29 -10.64 7.71
N LEU A 272 13.00 -10.31 7.69
CA LEU A 272 11.97 -11.15 7.08
C LEU A 272 12.12 -11.09 5.56
N LYS A 273 12.52 -12.19 4.94
CA LYS A 273 12.72 -12.27 3.49
C LYS A 273 11.43 -12.07 2.68
N GLU A 274 10.26 -12.24 3.28
CA GLU A 274 9.00 -11.94 2.61
C GLU A 274 8.70 -10.43 2.55
N ALA A 275 9.34 -9.60 3.39
CA ALA A 275 9.16 -8.16 3.38
C ALA A 275 10.11 -7.50 2.37
N ILE A 276 9.57 -6.92 1.29
CA ILE A 276 10.34 -6.07 0.36
C ILE A 276 10.59 -4.72 0.99
N LEU A 277 9.61 -4.17 1.69
CA LEU A 277 9.75 -2.96 2.49
C LEU A 277 9.09 -3.16 3.86
N PRO A 278 9.86 -3.55 4.88
CA PRO A 278 9.39 -3.55 6.25
C PRO A 278 9.20 -2.11 6.75
N VAL A 279 8.23 -1.92 7.63
CA VAL A 279 7.95 -0.65 8.30
C VAL A 279 8.19 -0.83 9.79
N THR A 280 9.26 -0.25 10.29
CA THR A 280 9.69 -0.43 11.67
C THR A 280 8.88 0.41 12.65
N TYR A 281 8.44 -0.23 13.71
CA TYR A 281 7.84 0.38 14.89
C TYR A 281 8.70 0.11 16.11
N LEU A 282 8.93 1.13 16.94
CA LEU A 282 9.86 1.06 18.04
C LEU A 282 9.35 1.86 19.25
N ASP A 283 9.50 1.30 20.44
CA ASP A 283 9.14 1.98 21.68
C ASP A 283 9.89 3.31 21.82
N GLY A 284 9.19 4.33 22.29
CA GLY A 284 9.73 5.69 22.39
C GLY A 284 9.93 6.44 21.07
N LYS A 285 9.64 5.83 19.92
CA LYS A 285 9.79 6.44 18.59
C LYS A 285 8.48 6.47 17.81
N ARG A 286 8.00 5.31 17.38
CA ARG A 286 6.78 5.14 16.59
C ARG A 286 6.06 3.89 17.04
N LYS A 287 4.80 4.02 17.41
CA LYS A 287 3.92 2.92 17.81
C LYS A 287 2.62 2.97 17.01
N HIS A 288 1.86 1.89 17.07
CA HIS A 288 0.50 1.83 16.52
C HIS A 288 -0.46 1.14 17.49
N GLY A 289 -1.74 1.17 17.20
CA GLY A 289 -2.79 0.58 18.03
C GLY A 289 -3.58 -0.52 17.31
N MET A 290 -2.96 -1.29 16.39
CA MET A 290 -3.70 -2.16 15.48
C MET A 290 -4.50 -3.23 16.21
N SER A 291 -3.94 -3.90 17.24
CA SER A 291 -4.70 -4.91 17.98
C SER A 291 -5.98 -4.36 18.60
N ARG A 292 -5.93 -3.16 19.20
CA ARG A 292 -7.12 -2.50 19.71
C ARG A 292 -8.05 -2.06 18.57
N THR A 293 -7.49 -1.49 17.51
CA THR A 293 -8.27 -1.07 16.34
C THR A 293 -9.08 -2.25 15.77
N LEU A 294 -8.48 -3.44 15.67
CA LEU A 294 -9.16 -4.62 15.16
C LEU A 294 -10.23 -5.17 16.12
N ALA A 295 -9.99 -5.08 17.43
CA ALA A 295 -11.00 -5.46 18.41
C ALA A 295 -12.27 -4.59 18.31
N GLU A 296 -12.12 -3.32 17.92
CA GLU A 296 -13.16 -2.30 17.85
C GLU A 296 -13.42 -1.82 16.40
N ALA A 297 -13.12 -2.64 15.37
CA ALA A 297 -12.97 -2.20 13.99
C ALA A 297 -14.26 -1.73 13.31
N ASN A 298 -15.44 -2.10 13.82
CA ASN A 298 -16.73 -1.81 13.19
C ASN A 298 -16.83 -2.32 11.73
N THR A 299 -16.07 -3.38 11.41
CA THR A 299 -16.04 -4.01 10.10
C THR A 299 -15.81 -5.51 10.24
N GLY A 300 -16.23 -6.28 9.25
CA GLY A 300 -15.96 -7.72 9.16
C GLY A 300 -15.88 -8.15 7.72
N PHE A 301 -15.25 -9.30 7.47
CA PHE A 301 -15.27 -9.87 6.13
C PHE A 301 -16.68 -10.26 5.70
N SER A 302 -16.94 -10.25 4.40
CA SER A 302 -18.21 -10.70 3.85
C SER A 302 -18.29 -12.23 3.86
N LYS A 303 -19.51 -12.77 3.84
CA LYS A 303 -19.72 -14.20 3.70
C LYS A 303 -19.16 -14.72 2.37
N ASP A 304 -19.35 -13.99 1.29
CA ASP A 304 -18.80 -14.32 -0.02
C ASP A 304 -17.26 -14.44 0.00
N PHE A 305 -16.59 -13.55 0.73
CA PHE A 305 -15.15 -13.68 0.94
C PHE A 305 -14.79 -14.98 1.68
N VAL A 306 -15.46 -15.31 2.78
CA VAL A 306 -15.22 -16.54 3.55
C VAL A 306 -15.50 -17.79 2.73
N GLU A 307 -16.60 -17.79 1.96
CA GLU A 307 -16.94 -18.88 1.06
C GLU A 307 -15.93 -19.08 -0.09
N SER A 308 -15.19 -18.02 -0.46
CA SER A 308 -14.17 -18.09 -1.51
C SER A 308 -12.94 -18.96 -1.16
N TYR A 309 -12.70 -19.23 0.12
CA TYR A 309 -11.64 -20.17 0.53
C TYR A 309 -11.98 -21.59 0.07
N LEU A 310 -10.96 -22.32 -0.39
CA LEU A 310 -11.12 -23.70 -0.81
C LEU A 310 -11.19 -24.65 0.39
N CYS A 311 -11.67 -25.88 0.19
CA CYS A 311 -11.45 -26.97 1.13
C CYS A 311 -10.00 -27.48 1.05
N LEU A 312 -9.55 -28.25 2.04
CA LEU A 312 -8.18 -28.82 2.10
C LEU A 312 -7.81 -29.65 0.87
N ASN A 313 -8.79 -30.23 0.17
CA ASN A 313 -8.55 -30.96 -1.07
C ASN A 313 -8.33 -30.04 -2.30
N GLY A 314 -8.26 -28.71 -2.12
CA GLY A 314 -8.04 -27.73 -3.15
C GLY A 314 -9.24 -27.45 -4.05
N LYS A 315 -10.45 -27.88 -3.65
CA LYS A 315 -11.70 -27.67 -4.40
C LYS A 315 -12.62 -26.70 -3.69
N PRO A 316 -13.53 -26.01 -4.41
CA PRO A 316 -14.52 -25.11 -3.80
C PRO A 316 -15.48 -25.87 -2.88
N ILE A 317 -16.23 -25.13 -2.06
CA ILE A 317 -17.20 -25.67 -1.10
C ILE A 317 -18.41 -26.32 -1.77
N THR A 318 -18.80 -25.86 -2.94
CA THR A 318 -19.99 -26.29 -3.65
C THR A 318 -19.85 -27.74 -4.10
N GLY A 319 -20.72 -28.62 -3.57
CA GLY A 319 -20.70 -30.05 -3.90
C GLY A 319 -19.47 -30.80 -3.38
N ASN A 320 -18.79 -30.29 -2.37
CA ASN A 320 -17.59 -30.87 -1.80
C ASN A 320 -17.89 -31.54 -0.45
N ASP A 321 -17.62 -32.84 -0.37
CA ASP A 321 -17.91 -33.64 0.84
C ASP A 321 -17.06 -33.23 2.06
N GLN A 322 -15.96 -32.51 1.88
CA GLN A 322 -15.17 -31.95 2.97
C GLN A 322 -15.85 -30.74 3.63
N TYR A 323 -16.69 -30.02 2.91
CA TYR A 323 -17.40 -28.88 3.49
C TYR A 323 -18.49 -29.35 4.45
N LYS A 324 -18.41 -28.92 5.71
CA LYS A 324 -19.35 -29.34 6.77
C LYS A 324 -20.58 -28.45 6.87
N GLY A 325 -20.70 -27.43 6.02
CA GLY A 325 -21.77 -26.42 6.07
C GLY A 325 -21.39 -25.21 6.92
N ASP A 326 -22.35 -24.31 7.07
CA ASP A 326 -22.19 -23.01 7.74
C ASP A 326 -23.18 -22.83 8.91
N THR A 327 -23.62 -23.94 9.50
CA THR A 327 -24.55 -23.91 10.66
C THR A 327 -23.90 -23.25 11.87
N ASN A 328 -22.60 -23.37 11.99
CA ASN A 328 -21.78 -22.76 13.03
C ASN A 328 -20.36 -22.53 12.49
N MET A 329 -19.62 -21.65 13.14
CA MET A 329 -18.25 -21.26 12.76
C MET A 329 -17.28 -22.44 12.71
N LYS A 330 -17.45 -23.42 13.59
CA LYS A 330 -16.57 -24.60 13.65
C LYS A 330 -16.73 -25.47 12.40
N ASP A 331 -17.96 -25.75 11.99
CA ASP A 331 -18.24 -26.53 10.78
C ASP A 331 -17.80 -25.77 9.53
N GLU A 332 -18.08 -24.47 9.47
CA GLU A 332 -17.71 -23.62 8.35
C GLU A 332 -16.20 -23.53 8.11
N THR A 333 -15.39 -23.57 9.18
CA THR A 333 -13.93 -23.41 9.12
C THR A 333 -13.16 -24.73 9.17
N THR A 334 -13.82 -25.86 9.39
CA THR A 334 -13.20 -27.19 9.42
C THR A 334 -12.92 -27.68 7.99
N ASP A 335 -11.76 -28.32 7.80
CA ASP A 335 -11.30 -28.88 6.51
C ASP A 335 -11.24 -27.84 5.36
N ARG A 336 -10.97 -26.59 5.70
CA ARG A 336 -10.80 -25.47 4.78
C ARG A 336 -9.32 -25.05 4.70
N ASP A 337 -9.00 -24.23 3.71
CA ASP A 337 -7.69 -23.58 3.59
C ASP A 337 -7.25 -23.02 4.95
N PRO A 338 -6.09 -23.42 5.49
CA PRO A 338 -5.66 -23.01 6.82
C PRO A 338 -5.53 -21.49 7.02
N ARG A 339 -5.36 -20.72 5.93
CA ARG A 339 -5.34 -19.26 6.00
C ARG A 339 -6.67 -18.65 6.45
N LEU A 340 -7.80 -19.37 6.29
CA LEU A 340 -9.10 -18.88 6.76
C LEU A 340 -9.06 -18.62 8.27
N LYS A 341 -8.62 -19.61 9.07
CA LYS A 341 -8.49 -19.48 10.53
C LYS A 341 -7.40 -18.49 10.96
N GLN A 342 -6.53 -18.10 10.06
CA GLN A 342 -5.47 -17.12 10.29
C GLN A 342 -5.85 -15.71 9.81
N THR A 343 -7.01 -15.59 9.19
CA THR A 343 -7.56 -14.32 8.70
C THR A 343 -8.73 -13.84 9.53
N ILE A 344 -9.64 -14.74 9.92
CA ILE A 344 -10.83 -14.41 10.70
C ILE A 344 -10.77 -14.97 12.11
N LEU A 345 -11.44 -14.29 13.04
CA LEU A 345 -11.66 -14.77 14.40
C LEU A 345 -12.51 -16.03 14.37
N THR A 346 -12.03 -17.06 15.06
CA THR A 346 -12.70 -18.36 15.16
C THR A 346 -12.97 -18.74 16.63
N TRP A 347 -13.84 -19.70 16.82
CA TRP A 347 -14.29 -20.19 18.12
C TRP A 347 -13.16 -20.69 19.05
N ASP A 348 -12.00 -21.04 18.50
CA ASP A 348 -10.81 -21.56 19.21
C ASP A 348 -9.68 -20.53 19.33
N PHE A 349 -9.85 -19.30 18.80
CA PHE A 349 -8.84 -18.27 18.87
C PHE A 349 -8.98 -17.45 20.18
N PRO A 350 -7.92 -17.35 21.00
CA PRO A 350 -7.96 -16.54 22.22
C PRO A 350 -8.00 -15.06 21.85
N THR A 351 -9.02 -14.33 22.31
CA THR A 351 -9.13 -12.89 22.07
C THR A 351 -8.44 -12.07 23.16
N ARG A 352 -8.10 -12.70 24.29
CA ARG A 352 -7.32 -12.07 25.35
C ARG A 352 -6.46 -13.08 26.09
N VAL A 353 -5.16 -12.78 26.21
CA VAL A 353 -4.18 -13.59 26.95
C VAL A 353 -3.49 -12.69 27.96
N THR A 354 -3.48 -13.10 29.23
CA THR A 354 -2.77 -12.38 30.29
C THR A 354 -1.27 -12.68 30.19
N VAL A 355 -0.47 -11.66 29.89
CA VAL A 355 0.98 -11.81 29.62
C VAL A 355 1.72 -12.37 30.85
N ALA A 356 1.33 -11.99 32.06
CA ALA A 356 1.99 -12.41 33.28
C ALA A 356 1.89 -13.93 33.54
N THR A 357 0.80 -14.56 33.12
CA THR A 357 0.53 -15.99 33.38
C THR A 357 0.53 -16.83 32.13
N ASN A 358 0.62 -16.22 30.95
CA ASN A 358 0.39 -16.87 29.66
C ASN A 358 -0.92 -17.69 29.60
N ASP A 359 -1.93 -17.20 30.31
CA ASP A 359 -3.22 -17.86 30.43
C ASP A 359 -4.22 -17.20 29.46
N SER A 360 -4.92 -18.03 28.68
CA SER A 360 -6.00 -17.59 27.80
C SER A 360 -7.21 -17.23 28.64
N THR A 361 -7.29 -15.97 29.04
CA THR A 361 -8.31 -15.47 29.97
C THR A 361 -9.68 -15.29 29.35
N TYR A 362 -9.76 -15.18 28.03
CA TYR A 362 -11.00 -14.97 27.31
C TYR A 362 -10.94 -15.51 25.88
N ILE A 363 -11.90 -16.37 25.55
CA ILE A 363 -12.25 -16.74 24.18
C ILE A 363 -13.65 -16.20 23.93
N GLU A 364 -13.82 -15.37 22.91
CA GLU A 364 -15.11 -14.80 22.54
C GLU A 364 -16.04 -15.93 22.10
N LYS A 365 -17.29 -15.92 22.60
CA LYS A 365 -18.26 -16.92 22.21
C LYS A 365 -18.79 -16.61 20.81
N GLU A 366 -19.11 -17.65 20.05
CA GLU A 366 -19.62 -17.50 18.70
C GLU A 366 -20.89 -16.63 18.64
N GLU A 367 -21.76 -16.71 19.66
CA GLU A 367 -22.95 -15.87 19.79
C GLU A 367 -22.65 -14.37 19.88
N ASP A 368 -21.42 -13.98 20.28
CA ASP A 368 -20.96 -12.60 20.44
C ASP A 368 -20.17 -12.09 19.22
N PHE A 369 -19.90 -12.93 18.21
CA PHE A 369 -19.14 -12.53 17.01
C PHE A 369 -19.86 -11.46 16.21
N ILE A 370 -21.19 -11.52 16.14
CA ILE A 370 -22.00 -10.45 15.57
C ILE A 370 -22.27 -9.41 16.66
N SER A 371 -21.68 -8.24 16.48
CA SER A 371 -21.74 -7.15 17.47
C SER A 371 -21.64 -5.79 16.77
N GLN A 372 -21.75 -4.71 17.55
CA GLN A 372 -21.50 -3.37 17.03
C GLN A 372 -20.09 -3.18 16.41
N TYR A 373 -19.14 -4.07 16.75
CA TYR A 373 -17.77 -4.03 16.24
C TYR A 373 -17.55 -4.95 15.03
N CYS A 374 -18.50 -5.84 14.74
CA CYS A 374 -18.44 -6.73 13.57
C CYS A 374 -19.84 -7.20 13.18
N LEU A 375 -20.46 -6.58 12.19
CA LEU A 375 -21.83 -6.88 11.78
C LEU A 375 -21.98 -8.22 11.06
N THR A 376 -20.89 -8.77 10.52
CA THR A 376 -20.90 -10.02 9.74
C THR A 376 -20.56 -11.27 10.56
N GLY A 377 -19.96 -11.09 11.74
CA GLY A 377 -19.39 -12.19 12.53
C GLY A 377 -17.96 -12.60 12.12
N TYR A 378 -17.47 -12.18 10.95
CA TYR A 378 -16.14 -12.55 10.43
C TYR A 378 -15.11 -11.43 10.70
N LYS A 379 -14.75 -11.25 11.97
CA LYS A 379 -13.79 -10.25 12.44
C LYS A 379 -12.39 -10.61 11.97
N SER A 380 -11.61 -9.64 11.48
CA SER A 380 -10.21 -9.87 11.11
C SER A 380 -9.31 -10.07 12.33
N ILE A 381 -8.41 -11.07 12.26
CA ILE A 381 -7.32 -11.27 13.22
C ILE A 381 -5.92 -11.04 12.62
N LYS A 382 -5.84 -10.73 11.34
CA LYS A 382 -4.58 -10.39 10.68
C LYS A 382 -4.01 -9.12 11.32
N TYR A 383 -2.78 -9.14 11.81
CA TYR A 383 -2.18 -8.11 12.67
C TYR A 383 -2.78 -7.98 14.10
N PHE A 384 -3.59 -8.92 14.55
CA PHE A 384 -4.18 -8.86 15.88
C PHE A 384 -3.37 -9.70 16.87
N ILE A 385 -2.85 -9.08 17.93
CA ILE A 385 -2.18 -9.78 19.04
C ILE A 385 -3.09 -9.78 20.26
N PRO A 386 -3.51 -10.94 20.77
CA PRO A 386 -4.51 -11.08 21.84
C PRO A 386 -3.92 -10.91 23.25
N THR A 387 -3.02 -9.94 23.48
CA THR A 387 -2.41 -9.75 24.81
C THR A 387 -2.91 -8.48 25.48
N ASP A 388 -2.95 -8.47 26.82
CA ASP A 388 -3.35 -7.29 27.59
C ASP A 388 -2.56 -6.05 27.18
N LYS A 389 -1.25 -6.19 27.01
CA LYS A 389 -0.37 -5.10 26.57
C LYS A 389 -0.74 -4.57 25.17
N ALA A 390 -1.12 -5.45 24.25
CA ALA A 390 -1.48 -5.07 22.88
C ALA A 390 -2.81 -4.30 22.79
N PHE A 391 -3.68 -4.44 23.81
CA PHE A 391 -4.92 -3.66 23.90
C PHE A 391 -4.75 -2.25 24.45
N GLU A 392 -3.58 -1.91 24.97
CA GLU A 392 -3.30 -0.54 25.36
C GLU A 392 -3.30 0.38 24.13
N ALA A 393 -3.85 1.59 24.28
CA ALA A 393 -3.95 2.52 23.16
C ALA A 393 -2.57 2.89 22.60
N ASN A 394 -2.39 2.70 21.29
CA ASN A 394 -1.15 3.03 20.58
C ASN A 394 0.13 2.44 21.21
N ASN A 395 0.07 1.21 21.71
CA ASN A 395 1.19 0.58 22.41
C ASN A 395 1.75 -0.65 21.72
N ASN A 396 1.42 -0.86 20.44
CA ASN A 396 2.00 -1.94 19.65
C ASN A 396 3.30 -1.49 18.97
N THR A 397 4.30 -2.37 18.96
CA THR A 397 5.64 -2.16 18.41
C THR A 397 6.02 -3.16 17.33
N TYR A 398 5.21 -4.20 17.08
CA TYR A 398 5.50 -5.13 16.01
C TYR A 398 5.47 -4.45 14.64
N ASP A 399 6.44 -4.82 13.79
CA ASP A 399 6.66 -4.18 12.50
C ASP A 399 5.52 -4.42 11.52
N GLY A 400 5.32 -3.47 10.61
CA GLY A 400 4.47 -3.59 9.43
C GLY A 400 5.22 -4.04 8.19
N ILE A 401 4.48 -4.27 7.11
CA ILE A 401 5.03 -4.54 5.78
C ILE A 401 4.30 -3.66 4.76
N ALA A 402 5.02 -2.72 4.15
CA ALA A 402 4.43 -1.86 3.12
C ALA A 402 4.33 -2.57 1.76
N TYR A 403 5.33 -3.40 1.42
CA TYR A 403 5.35 -4.20 0.19
C TYR A 403 5.89 -5.59 0.50
N ARG A 404 5.18 -6.61 0.02
CA ARG A 404 5.37 -8.01 0.37
C ARG A 404 5.66 -8.86 -0.88
N TYR A 405 6.60 -9.82 -0.79
CA TYR A 405 7.00 -10.68 -1.89
C TYR A 405 5.86 -11.58 -2.42
N ALA A 406 4.92 -11.97 -1.57
CA ALA A 406 3.72 -12.67 -2.00
C ALA A 406 2.95 -11.93 -3.10
N GLU A 407 2.85 -10.59 -3.01
CA GLU A 407 2.23 -9.80 -4.07
C GLU A 407 3.03 -9.81 -5.38
N THR A 408 4.38 -9.82 -5.31
CA THR A 408 5.23 -9.99 -6.50
C THR A 408 4.89 -11.27 -7.24
N LEU A 409 4.76 -12.38 -6.50
CA LEU A 409 4.43 -13.69 -7.06
C LEU A 409 3.04 -13.70 -7.71
N LEU A 410 2.06 -13.09 -7.05
CA LEU A 410 0.69 -12.97 -7.55
C LEU A 410 0.61 -12.09 -8.81
N ILE A 411 1.32 -10.96 -8.85
CA ILE A 411 1.39 -10.11 -10.04
C ILE A 411 2.00 -10.89 -11.22
N ASN A 412 3.09 -11.62 -10.97
CA ASN A 412 3.75 -12.40 -12.01
C ASN A 412 2.82 -13.45 -12.63
N ALA A 413 2.17 -14.24 -11.78
CA ALA A 413 1.24 -15.28 -12.22
C ALA A 413 0.05 -14.69 -12.99
N GLU A 414 -0.57 -13.64 -12.46
CA GLU A 414 -1.74 -13.00 -13.08
C GLU A 414 -1.36 -12.35 -14.41
N ALA A 415 -0.26 -11.59 -14.48
CA ALA A 415 0.18 -10.95 -15.72
C ALA A 415 0.49 -11.96 -16.82
N LYS A 416 1.19 -13.06 -16.51
CA LYS A 416 1.48 -14.13 -17.47
C LYS A 416 0.22 -14.90 -17.89
N ALA A 417 -0.72 -15.11 -16.97
CA ALA A 417 -2.00 -15.74 -17.31
C ALA A 417 -2.85 -14.84 -18.20
N GLU A 418 -2.89 -13.55 -17.96
CA GLU A 418 -3.57 -12.55 -18.80
C GLU A 418 -2.98 -12.48 -20.21
N LEU A 419 -1.67 -12.66 -20.35
CA LEU A 419 -0.97 -12.74 -21.63
C LEU A 419 -1.11 -14.12 -22.32
N GLY A 420 -1.66 -15.14 -21.63
CA GLY A 420 -1.72 -16.52 -22.14
C GLY A 420 -0.35 -17.19 -22.24
N THR A 421 0.66 -16.71 -21.52
CA THR A 421 2.05 -17.20 -21.57
C THR A 421 2.46 -17.99 -20.33
N ILE A 422 1.59 -18.10 -19.32
CA ILE A 422 1.88 -18.80 -18.07
C ILE A 422 2.15 -20.28 -18.31
N THR A 423 3.16 -20.82 -17.62
CA THR A 423 3.54 -22.23 -17.65
C THR A 423 3.35 -22.87 -16.28
N GLN A 424 3.36 -24.22 -16.23
CA GLN A 424 3.37 -24.91 -14.93
C GLN A 424 4.61 -24.58 -14.09
N ALA A 425 5.74 -24.31 -14.73
CA ALA A 425 6.95 -23.87 -14.02
C ALA A 425 6.78 -22.48 -13.40
N ASP A 426 6.01 -21.58 -14.03
CA ASP A 426 5.66 -20.28 -13.45
C ASP A 426 4.73 -20.47 -12.25
N LEU A 427 3.68 -21.28 -12.35
CA LEU A 427 2.79 -21.61 -11.24
C LEU A 427 3.57 -22.18 -10.04
N ASN A 428 4.54 -23.07 -10.30
CA ASN A 428 5.35 -23.68 -9.24
C ASN A 428 6.27 -22.68 -8.53
N LYS A 429 6.66 -21.59 -9.19
CA LYS A 429 7.50 -20.53 -8.60
C LYS A 429 6.68 -19.40 -7.98
N THR A 430 5.38 -19.36 -8.19
CA THR A 430 4.49 -18.27 -7.78
C THR A 430 3.37 -18.79 -6.88
N ILE A 431 2.24 -19.15 -7.44
CA ILE A 431 1.04 -19.60 -6.71
C ILE A 431 1.33 -20.78 -5.80
N ASN A 432 2.07 -21.77 -6.30
CA ASN A 432 2.31 -23.00 -5.55
C ASN A 432 3.25 -22.82 -4.35
N VAL A 433 4.12 -21.80 -4.37
CA VAL A 433 4.93 -21.44 -3.18
C VAL A 433 4.03 -20.90 -2.05
N LEU A 434 2.98 -20.14 -2.39
CA LEU A 434 2.00 -19.66 -1.41
C LEU A 434 1.15 -20.83 -0.87
N ARG A 435 0.77 -21.76 -1.74
CA ARG A 435 0.02 -22.96 -1.37
C ARG A 435 0.84 -23.93 -0.54
N ASP A 436 2.14 -24.06 -0.79
CA ASP A 436 3.06 -24.85 0.05
C ASP A 436 3.09 -24.35 1.49
N ARG A 437 3.19 -23.02 1.70
CA ARG A 437 3.09 -22.44 3.04
C ARG A 437 1.77 -22.76 3.73
N ALA A 438 0.67 -22.73 2.97
CA ALA A 438 -0.67 -22.99 3.48
C ALA A 438 -1.02 -24.49 3.57
N GLY A 439 -0.14 -25.40 3.14
CA GLY A 439 -0.43 -26.84 3.10
C GLY A 439 -1.54 -27.21 2.11
N MET A 440 -1.74 -26.39 1.06
CA MET A 440 -2.77 -26.58 0.05
C MET A 440 -2.24 -27.31 -1.19
N PRO A 441 -3.08 -28.09 -1.88
CA PRO A 441 -2.70 -28.74 -3.12
C PRO A 441 -2.27 -27.74 -4.19
N HIS A 442 -1.28 -28.09 -4.99
CA HIS A 442 -0.76 -27.27 -6.06
C HIS A 442 -1.82 -26.96 -7.12
N LEU A 443 -1.81 -25.73 -7.62
CA LEU A 443 -2.56 -25.30 -8.79
C LEU A 443 -1.83 -25.79 -10.03
N THR A 444 -2.60 -26.39 -10.96
CA THR A 444 -2.11 -26.82 -12.27
C THR A 444 -2.76 -26.04 -13.40
N LEU A 445 -2.16 -26.03 -14.59
CA LEU A 445 -2.75 -25.36 -15.76
C LEU A 445 -4.18 -25.84 -16.04
N GLU A 446 -4.43 -27.13 -15.83
CA GLU A 446 -5.77 -27.71 -15.84
C GLU A 446 -6.33 -27.70 -14.41
N VAL A 447 -7.24 -26.77 -14.14
CA VAL A 447 -7.83 -26.59 -12.78
C VAL A 447 -8.62 -27.81 -12.31
N GLY A 448 -9.25 -28.54 -13.25
CA GLY A 448 -9.94 -29.80 -12.96
C GLY A 448 -11.33 -29.66 -12.33
N PHE A 449 -11.83 -28.44 -12.16
CA PHE A 449 -13.19 -28.15 -11.68
C PHE A 449 -13.71 -26.83 -12.24
N THR A 450 -15.02 -26.62 -12.10
CA THR A 450 -15.69 -25.34 -12.30
C THR A 450 -16.39 -24.98 -10.99
N ASP A 451 -16.17 -23.76 -10.50
CA ASP A 451 -16.86 -23.25 -9.32
C ASP A 451 -18.04 -22.36 -9.76
N PRO A 452 -19.30 -22.73 -9.42
CA PRO A 452 -20.45 -21.91 -9.75
C PRO A 452 -20.44 -20.54 -9.03
N ASN A 453 -19.61 -20.39 -7.99
CA ASN A 453 -19.45 -19.16 -7.21
C ASN A 453 -18.30 -18.26 -7.70
N TRP A 454 -17.64 -18.60 -8.81
CA TRP A 454 -16.71 -17.65 -9.42
C TRP A 454 -17.42 -16.34 -9.74
N PRO A 455 -16.80 -15.17 -9.40
CA PRO A 455 -17.41 -13.88 -9.67
C PRO A 455 -17.79 -13.71 -11.15
N ALA A 456 -18.98 -13.16 -11.37
CA ALA A 456 -19.46 -12.79 -12.70
C ALA A 456 -18.95 -11.40 -13.10
N TRP A 457 -17.85 -11.36 -13.83
CA TRP A 457 -17.14 -10.11 -14.19
C TRP A 457 -17.80 -9.33 -15.36
N GLY A 458 -18.88 -9.86 -15.96
CA GLY A 458 -19.42 -9.32 -17.22
C GLY A 458 -18.60 -9.68 -18.48
N TYR A 459 -17.51 -10.40 -18.31
CA TYR A 459 -16.65 -10.97 -19.36
C TYR A 459 -16.15 -12.37 -18.96
N SER A 460 -15.76 -13.18 -19.95
CA SER A 460 -15.31 -14.54 -19.68
C SER A 460 -13.84 -14.59 -19.25
N LEU A 461 -13.57 -15.36 -18.20
CA LEU A 461 -12.21 -15.70 -17.74
C LEU A 461 -11.98 -17.20 -17.83
N THR A 462 -10.74 -17.60 -18.05
CA THR A 462 -10.37 -19.03 -17.96
C THR A 462 -10.47 -19.49 -16.51
N PRO A 463 -10.75 -20.78 -16.24
CA PRO A 463 -10.72 -21.34 -14.89
C PRO A 463 -9.40 -21.07 -14.16
N LEU A 464 -8.27 -21.16 -14.87
CA LEU A 464 -6.95 -20.86 -14.31
C LEU A 464 -6.85 -19.41 -13.80
N LEU A 465 -7.29 -18.44 -14.58
CA LEU A 465 -7.24 -17.04 -14.19
C LEU A 465 -8.20 -16.73 -13.03
N GLN A 466 -9.38 -17.38 -12.98
CA GLN A 466 -10.29 -17.32 -11.83
C GLN A 466 -9.59 -17.79 -10.54
N GLU A 467 -8.86 -18.92 -10.61
CA GLU A 467 -8.16 -19.47 -9.45
C GLU A 467 -6.94 -18.64 -9.06
N ILE A 468 -6.20 -18.05 -9.99
CA ILE A 468 -5.10 -17.12 -9.68
C ILE A 468 -5.65 -15.87 -8.97
N ARG A 469 -6.78 -15.33 -9.42
CA ARG A 469 -7.43 -14.19 -8.76
C ARG A 469 -8.02 -14.56 -7.40
N ARG A 470 -8.54 -15.80 -7.23
CA ARG A 470 -8.93 -16.32 -5.92
C ARG A 470 -7.74 -16.38 -4.97
N GLU A 471 -6.61 -16.90 -5.42
CA GLU A 471 -5.38 -16.95 -4.62
C GLU A 471 -4.94 -15.56 -4.18
N ARG A 472 -5.01 -14.58 -5.09
CA ARG A 472 -4.73 -13.16 -4.78
C ARG A 472 -5.69 -12.62 -3.72
N ARG A 473 -6.99 -12.86 -3.88
CA ARG A 473 -8.04 -12.42 -2.94
C ARG A 473 -7.79 -12.94 -1.53
N ILE A 474 -7.47 -14.23 -1.41
CA ILE A 474 -7.21 -14.89 -0.13
C ILE A 474 -5.90 -14.41 0.49
N GLU A 475 -4.83 -14.39 -0.29
CA GLU A 475 -3.50 -14.06 0.18
C GLU A 475 -3.37 -12.60 0.66
N LEU A 476 -3.97 -11.66 -0.06
CA LEU A 476 -3.90 -10.23 0.22
C LEU A 476 -5.10 -9.69 1.00
N ALA A 477 -5.90 -10.55 1.61
CA ALA A 477 -7.08 -10.17 2.39
C ALA A 477 -6.82 -9.02 3.36
N GLY A 478 -7.60 -7.94 3.26
CA GLY A 478 -7.51 -6.78 4.14
C GLY A 478 -6.30 -5.86 3.93
N GLU A 479 -5.48 -6.10 2.89
CA GLU A 479 -4.29 -5.28 2.61
C GLU A 479 -4.56 -4.10 1.65
N GLY A 480 -5.75 -4.02 1.02
CA GLY A 480 -6.19 -2.95 0.13
C GLY A 480 -5.96 -3.20 -1.36
#